data_b1a2b6f8bfac7fa86e914b27822859ac
#
_entry.id   b1a2b6f8bfac7fa86e914b27822859ac
#
_cell.length_a   1.000
_cell.length_b   1.000
_cell.length_c   1.000
_cell.angle_alpha   90.00
_cell.angle_beta   90.00
_cell.angle_gamma   90.00
#
_symmetry.space_group_name_H-M   'P 1'
#
loop_
_entity.id
_entity.type
_entity.pdbx_description
1 polymer ?
#
loop_
_entity_poly.entity_id
_entity_poly.type
_entity_poly.pdbx_seq_one_letter_code
_entity_poly.pdbx_strand_id
1 'polypeptide(L)'
;MTTLPKLPESGDLTEENPKLTDSKMMGGINAYAVSAYTKYPNACLAFINFATGYDMMVKRSEMLGIAPAREDAAKEAGGTSELLYQNLENGNIILMPSIKEVSQIWTPGQTFFTDLAKDAFRAENEKKYPDLESLKAGLEEVDRQIYDAVYTLK
;
A
#
# COMPACT_ATOMS: atom_id res chain seq x y z
N MET A 1 -2.54 2.04 16.74
CA MET A 1 -2.78 2.21 15.28
C MET A 1 -4.28 2.10 15.06
N THR A 2 -4.85 2.85 14.15
CA THR A 2 -6.28 2.83 13.82
C THR A 2 -6.46 2.49 12.33
N THR A 3 -7.66 2.07 11.96
CA THR A 3 -8.04 1.86 10.57
C THR A 3 -8.06 3.20 9.81
N LEU A 4 -7.97 3.15 8.48
CA LEU A 4 -8.18 4.33 7.65
C LEU A 4 -9.59 4.90 7.91
N PRO A 5 -9.74 6.23 7.93
CA PRO A 5 -11.06 6.84 8.09
C PRO A 5 -11.95 6.49 6.90
N LYS A 6 -13.25 6.38 7.15
CA LYS A 6 -14.23 6.32 6.08
C LYS A 6 -14.28 7.67 5.38
N LEU A 7 -14.50 7.65 4.08
CA LEU A 7 -14.58 8.85 3.25
C LEU A 7 -15.99 9.00 2.66
N PRO A 8 -16.43 10.24 2.37
CA PRO A 8 -17.64 10.48 1.62
C PRO A 8 -17.62 9.75 0.26
N GLU A 9 -18.71 9.08 -0.09
CA GLU A 9 -18.84 8.38 -1.39
C GLU A 9 -18.74 9.36 -2.56
N SER A 10 -19.17 10.60 -2.36
CA SER A 10 -19.06 11.70 -3.31
C SER A 10 -17.63 12.21 -3.52
N GLY A 11 -16.71 11.92 -2.58
CA GLY A 11 -15.38 12.52 -2.53
C GLY A 11 -15.33 13.95 -1.98
N ASP A 12 -16.49 14.56 -1.68
CA ASP A 12 -16.57 15.91 -1.11
C ASP A 12 -16.50 15.84 0.42
N LEU A 13 -15.38 16.27 0.99
CA LEU A 13 -15.15 16.29 2.44
C LEU A 13 -15.95 17.40 3.17
N THR A 14 -16.56 18.30 2.44
CA THR A 14 -17.36 19.41 2.99
C THR A 14 -18.86 19.11 3.03
N GLU A 15 -19.28 17.94 2.53
CA GLU A 15 -20.67 17.51 2.49
C GLU A 15 -21.23 17.34 3.91
N GLU A 16 -22.38 17.93 4.18
CA GLU A 16 -23.10 17.73 5.43
C GLU A 16 -23.81 16.36 5.44
N ASN A 17 -23.51 15.52 6.42
CA ASN A 17 -24.06 14.16 6.55
C ASN A 17 -23.80 13.24 5.34
N PRO A 18 -22.53 13.07 4.91
CA PRO A 18 -22.21 12.30 3.73
C PRO A 18 -22.49 10.80 3.95
N LYS A 19 -22.86 10.12 2.88
CA LYS A 19 -22.82 8.66 2.83
C LYS A 19 -21.35 8.22 2.81
N LEU A 20 -20.93 7.48 3.84
CA LEU A 20 -19.54 7.09 4.03
C LEU A 20 -19.25 5.73 3.39
N THR A 21 -18.11 5.62 2.74
CA THR A 21 -17.54 4.37 2.22
C THR A 21 -16.22 4.05 2.88
N ASP A 22 -15.87 2.77 2.95
CA ASP A 22 -14.57 2.34 3.46
C ASP A 22 -13.45 2.77 2.50
N SER A 23 -12.39 3.34 3.08
CA SER A 23 -11.20 3.71 2.32
C SER A 23 -10.54 2.46 1.75
N LYS A 24 -10.22 2.50 0.46
CA LYS A 24 -9.45 1.45 -0.20
C LYS A 24 -7.95 1.76 -0.13
N MET A 25 -7.14 0.73 0.08
CA MET A 25 -5.70 0.84 0.03
C MET A 25 -5.11 -0.11 -1.02
N MET A 26 -3.99 0.27 -1.59
CA MET A 26 -3.24 -0.61 -2.47
C MET A 26 -2.33 -1.50 -1.63
N GLY A 27 -2.39 -2.81 -1.86
CA GLY A 27 -1.57 -3.81 -1.18
C GLY A 27 -0.65 -4.55 -2.13
N GLY A 28 0.51 -4.94 -1.62
CA GLY A 28 1.43 -5.86 -2.28
C GLY A 28 1.49 -7.20 -1.55
N ILE A 29 1.85 -8.24 -2.27
CA ILE A 29 2.09 -9.57 -1.72
C ILE A 29 3.55 -9.94 -1.94
N ASN A 30 4.23 -10.36 -0.87
CA ASN A 30 5.52 -11.01 -0.96
C ASN A 30 5.32 -12.52 -1.00
N ALA A 31 5.84 -13.17 -2.02
CA ALA A 31 5.68 -14.60 -2.22
C ALA A 31 7.03 -15.30 -2.47
N TYR A 32 7.09 -16.58 -2.11
CA TYR A 32 8.17 -17.45 -2.52
C TYR A 32 7.74 -18.24 -3.76
N ALA A 33 8.64 -18.38 -4.72
CA ALA A 33 8.44 -19.20 -5.90
C ALA A 33 9.62 -20.16 -6.09
N VAL A 34 9.33 -21.34 -6.64
CA VAL A 34 10.35 -22.31 -7.00
C VAL A 34 10.66 -22.15 -8.49
N SER A 35 11.94 -21.97 -8.82
CA SER A 35 12.35 -21.93 -10.23
C SER A 35 12.11 -23.31 -10.87
N ALA A 36 11.54 -23.32 -12.09
CA ALA A 36 11.36 -24.54 -12.88
C ALA A 36 12.67 -25.22 -13.24
N TYR A 37 13.79 -24.51 -13.16
CA TYR A 37 15.13 -25.00 -13.49
C TYR A 37 15.93 -25.49 -12.28
N THR A 38 15.30 -25.51 -11.06
CA THR A 38 16.03 -25.95 -9.87
C THR A 38 16.39 -27.42 -9.95
N LYS A 39 17.58 -27.76 -9.49
CA LYS A 39 18.03 -29.16 -9.32
C LYS A 39 17.54 -29.79 -8.01
N TYR A 40 16.97 -28.98 -7.11
CA TYR A 40 16.58 -29.37 -5.75
C TYR A 40 15.14 -28.98 -5.41
N PRO A 41 14.12 -29.40 -6.18
CA PRO A 41 12.74 -28.93 -5.99
C PRO A 41 12.20 -29.29 -4.59
N ASN A 42 12.52 -30.48 -4.08
CA ASN A 42 12.06 -30.92 -2.76
C ASN A 42 12.67 -30.09 -1.63
N ALA A 43 13.92 -29.68 -1.74
CA ALA A 43 14.55 -28.79 -0.75
C ALA A 43 13.92 -27.39 -0.80
N CYS A 44 13.62 -26.87 -1.97
CA CYS A 44 12.90 -25.60 -2.13
C CYS A 44 11.50 -25.66 -1.51
N LEU A 45 10.77 -26.73 -1.74
CA LEU A 45 9.44 -26.94 -1.13
C LEU A 45 9.51 -27.06 0.38
N ALA A 46 10.50 -27.80 0.91
CA ALA A 46 10.72 -27.91 2.35
C ALA A 46 11.02 -26.53 2.97
N PHE A 47 11.86 -25.72 2.31
CA PHE A 47 12.13 -24.34 2.76
C PHE A 47 10.86 -23.47 2.73
N ILE A 48 10.08 -23.52 1.65
CA ILE A 48 8.83 -22.73 1.55
C ILE A 48 7.87 -23.14 2.66
N ASN A 49 7.65 -24.44 2.87
CA ASN A 49 6.77 -24.94 3.92
C ASN A 49 7.24 -24.48 5.32
N PHE A 50 8.53 -24.48 5.57
CA PHE A 50 9.10 -23.95 6.81
C PHE A 50 8.86 -22.43 6.93
N ALA A 51 9.24 -21.66 5.89
CA ALA A 51 9.18 -20.20 5.91
C ALA A 51 7.75 -19.64 5.94
N THR A 52 6.77 -20.40 5.42
CA THR A 52 5.34 -20.04 5.42
C THR A 52 4.52 -20.79 6.48
N GLY A 53 5.18 -21.61 7.29
CA GLY A 53 4.56 -22.29 8.42
C GLY A 53 4.10 -21.29 9.50
N TYR A 54 3.16 -21.76 10.35
CA TYR A 54 2.54 -20.93 11.37
C TYR A 54 3.55 -20.18 12.25
N ASP A 55 4.48 -20.91 12.88
CA ASP A 55 5.46 -20.34 13.81
C ASP A 55 6.34 -19.27 13.16
N MET A 56 6.76 -19.51 11.92
CA MET A 56 7.58 -18.55 11.18
C MET A 56 6.80 -17.33 10.73
N MET A 57 5.53 -17.50 10.41
CA MET A 57 4.65 -16.38 10.06
C MET A 57 4.35 -15.49 11.26
N VAL A 58 4.06 -16.06 12.43
CA VAL A 58 3.90 -15.31 13.69
C VAL A 58 5.18 -14.56 14.01
N LYS A 59 6.32 -15.24 14.03
CA LYS A 59 7.61 -14.64 14.36
C LYS A 59 8.00 -13.48 13.40
N ARG A 60 7.74 -13.64 12.11
CA ARG A 60 7.98 -12.56 11.13
C ARG A 60 7.05 -11.37 11.37
N SER A 61 5.79 -11.61 11.70
CA SER A 61 4.85 -10.56 12.04
C SER A 61 5.30 -9.75 13.24
N GLU A 62 5.71 -10.42 14.31
CA GLU A 62 6.23 -9.79 15.52
C GLU A 62 7.50 -8.96 15.27
N MET A 63 8.44 -9.50 14.49
CA MET A 63 9.73 -8.84 14.24
C MET A 63 9.66 -7.69 13.24
N LEU A 64 8.79 -7.79 12.22
CA LEU A 64 8.76 -6.88 11.08
C LEU A 64 7.49 -6.00 11.02
N GLY A 65 6.49 -6.28 11.87
CA GLY A 65 5.21 -5.55 11.87
C GLY A 65 4.40 -5.76 10.59
N ILE A 66 4.59 -6.88 9.88
CA ILE A 66 3.88 -7.20 8.64
C ILE A 66 2.72 -8.16 8.90
N ALA A 67 1.64 -8.01 8.16
CA ALA A 67 0.52 -8.94 8.26
C ALA A 67 0.89 -10.29 7.64
N PRO A 68 0.73 -11.42 8.37
CA PRO A 68 0.90 -12.74 7.79
C PRO A 68 -0.25 -13.07 6.84
N ALA A 69 0.03 -13.90 5.84
CA ALA A 69 -0.99 -14.37 4.89
C ALA A 69 -1.90 -15.47 5.46
N ARG A 70 -1.72 -15.84 6.71
CA ARG A 70 -2.50 -16.85 7.44
C ARG A 70 -3.35 -16.16 8.49
N GLU A 71 -4.65 -16.47 8.50
CA GLU A 71 -5.62 -15.93 9.47
C GLU A 71 -5.24 -16.26 10.92
N ASP A 72 -4.91 -17.53 11.18
CA ASP A 72 -4.52 -18.00 12.52
C ASP A 72 -3.28 -17.26 13.06
N ALA A 73 -2.27 -17.07 12.21
CA ALA A 73 -1.07 -16.32 12.57
C ALA A 73 -1.33 -14.81 12.72
N ALA A 74 -2.25 -14.24 11.95
CA ALA A 74 -2.65 -12.84 12.07
C ALA A 74 -3.36 -12.56 13.40
N LYS A 75 -4.24 -13.45 13.80
CA LYS A 75 -4.94 -13.39 15.10
C LYS A 75 -3.99 -13.52 16.29
N GLU A 76 -3.02 -14.44 16.21
CA GLU A 76 -2.03 -14.63 17.26
C GLU A 76 -1.11 -13.42 17.39
N ALA A 77 -0.64 -12.87 16.27
CA ALA A 77 0.17 -11.65 16.28
C ALA A 77 -0.60 -10.42 16.78
N GLY A 78 -1.92 -10.41 16.59
CA GLY A 78 -2.83 -9.36 17.06
C GLY A 78 -2.53 -7.96 16.52
N GLY A 79 -3.17 -6.96 17.13
CA GLY A 79 -2.86 -5.55 16.89
C GLY A 79 -2.94 -5.14 15.41
N THR A 80 -1.85 -4.57 14.88
CA THR A 80 -1.79 -4.09 13.49
C THR A 80 -1.91 -5.21 12.46
N SER A 81 -1.34 -6.39 12.75
CA SER A 81 -1.36 -7.53 11.83
C SER A 81 -2.77 -8.07 11.63
N GLU A 82 -3.53 -8.17 12.71
CA GLU A 82 -4.93 -8.58 12.67
C GLU A 82 -5.79 -7.54 11.92
N LEU A 83 -5.61 -6.25 12.19
CA LEU A 83 -6.33 -5.18 11.48
C LEU A 83 -6.05 -5.18 9.96
N LEU A 84 -4.80 -5.40 9.55
CA LEU A 84 -4.44 -5.50 8.14
C LEU A 84 -5.09 -6.73 7.49
N TYR A 85 -5.09 -7.86 8.19
CA TYR A 85 -5.74 -9.07 7.70
C TYR A 85 -7.25 -8.88 7.54
N GLN A 86 -7.93 -8.28 8.53
CA GLN A 86 -9.36 -7.95 8.46
C GLN A 86 -9.68 -7.01 7.30
N ASN A 87 -8.82 -6.01 7.01
CA ASN A 87 -9.00 -5.14 5.85
C ASN A 87 -8.86 -5.90 4.52
N LEU A 88 -7.99 -6.92 4.47
CA LEU A 88 -7.89 -7.81 3.30
C LEU A 88 -9.17 -8.63 3.11
N GLU A 89 -9.69 -9.25 4.17
CA GLU A 89 -10.94 -10.04 4.12
C GLU A 89 -12.14 -9.18 3.73
N ASN A 90 -12.22 -7.95 4.23
CA ASN A 90 -13.31 -7.02 3.91
C ASN A 90 -13.20 -6.41 2.49
N GLY A 91 -12.21 -6.80 1.70
CA GLY A 91 -12.00 -6.29 0.34
C GLY A 91 -11.60 -4.81 0.30
N ASN A 92 -11.03 -4.28 1.39
CA ASN A 92 -10.53 -2.92 1.48
C ASN A 92 -9.09 -2.79 0.95
N ILE A 93 -8.42 -3.91 0.68
CA ILE A 93 -7.10 -3.95 0.05
C ILE A 93 -7.27 -4.37 -1.41
N ILE A 94 -6.83 -3.50 -2.32
CA ILE A 94 -6.79 -3.77 -3.76
C ILE A 94 -5.36 -4.16 -4.10
N LEU A 95 -5.18 -5.36 -4.64
CA LEU A 95 -3.86 -5.82 -5.05
C LEU A 95 -3.35 -4.98 -6.22
N MET A 96 -2.10 -4.56 -6.12
CA MET A 96 -1.41 -3.83 -7.17
C MET A 96 -1.34 -4.70 -8.43
N PRO A 97 -1.79 -4.20 -9.60
CA PRO A 97 -1.68 -4.93 -10.87
C PRO A 97 -0.22 -5.22 -11.21
N SER A 98 0.05 -6.42 -11.75
CA SER A 98 1.39 -6.82 -12.19
C SER A 98 1.67 -6.36 -13.63
N ILE A 99 1.54 -5.05 -13.88
CA ILE A 99 1.86 -4.42 -15.17
C ILE A 99 3.04 -3.47 -15.01
N LYS A 100 3.87 -3.34 -16.06
CA LYS A 100 5.08 -2.51 -16.00
C LYS A 100 4.80 -1.02 -15.76
N GLU A 101 3.65 -0.55 -16.22
CA GLU A 101 3.20 0.83 -16.13
C GLU A 101 3.00 1.27 -14.66
N VAL A 102 2.56 0.37 -13.78
CA VAL A 102 2.33 0.66 -12.35
C VAL A 102 3.61 1.13 -11.65
N SER A 103 4.78 0.65 -12.08
CA SER A 103 6.05 1.08 -11.49
C SER A 103 6.32 2.58 -11.65
N GLN A 104 5.71 3.22 -12.66
CA GLN A 104 5.89 4.65 -12.94
C GLN A 104 5.19 5.57 -11.94
N ILE A 105 4.29 5.03 -11.12
CA ILE A 105 3.57 5.80 -10.07
C ILE A 105 4.50 6.18 -8.91
N TRP A 106 5.50 5.34 -8.62
CA TRP A 106 6.25 5.43 -7.35
C TRP A 106 7.06 6.70 -7.23
N THR A 107 7.87 7.05 -8.21
CA THR A 107 8.77 8.21 -8.09
C THR A 107 8.02 9.55 -8.05
N PRO A 108 7.10 9.86 -8.98
CA PRO A 108 6.33 11.09 -8.92
C PRO A 108 5.46 11.17 -7.67
N GLY A 109 4.77 10.08 -7.32
CA GLY A 109 3.94 10.00 -6.12
C GLY A 109 4.75 10.19 -4.84
N GLN A 110 5.88 9.51 -4.70
CA GLN A 110 6.76 9.66 -3.53
C GLN A 110 7.23 11.11 -3.36
N THR A 111 7.63 11.76 -4.44
CA THR A 111 8.09 13.15 -4.41
C THR A 111 6.97 14.07 -3.95
N PHE A 112 5.79 13.97 -4.58
CA PHE A 112 4.64 14.79 -4.25
C PHE A 112 4.19 14.62 -2.80
N PHE A 113 3.94 13.37 -2.37
CA PHE A 113 3.46 13.10 -1.01
C PHE A 113 4.50 13.40 0.07
N THR A 114 5.80 13.27 -0.25
CA THR A 114 6.87 13.68 0.67
C THR A 114 6.86 15.20 0.88
N ASP A 115 6.70 15.98 -0.18
CA ASP A 115 6.64 17.44 -0.07
C ASP A 115 5.36 17.89 0.64
N LEU A 116 4.22 17.28 0.35
CA LEU A 116 2.96 17.55 1.04
C LEU A 116 3.07 17.23 2.54
N ALA A 117 3.69 16.11 2.91
CA ALA A 117 3.90 15.77 4.31
C ALA A 117 4.84 16.76 5.02
N LYS A 118 5.86 17.27 4.32
CA LYS A 118 6.75 18.32 4.85
C LYS A 118 6.03 19.64 5.06
N ASP A 119 5.05 19.96 4.23
CA ASP A 119 4.28 21.21 4.35
C ASP A 119 3.50 21.30 5.66
N ALA A 120 3.17 20.17 6.29
CA ALA A 120 2.57 20.16 7.62
C ALA A 120 3.48 20.78 8.71
N PHE A 121 4.79 20.84 8.48
CA PHE A 121 5.80 21.36 9.41
C PHE A 121 6.48 22.64 8.94
N ARG A 122 6.15 23.13 7.73
CA ARG A 122 6.70 24.36 7.15
C ARG A 122 5.89 25.59 7.58
N ALA A 123 6.55 26.74 7.64
CA ALA A 123 5.84 28.01 7.76
C ALA A 123 5.01 28.28 6.51
N GLU A 124 3.91 29.03 6.62
CA GLU A 124 2.97 29.26 5.53
C GLU A 124 3.64 29.76 4.24
N ASN A 125 4.61 30.65 4.36
CA ASN A 125 5.36 31.21 3.23
C ASN A 125 6.43 30.25 2.64
N GLU A 126 6.65 29.12 3.25
CA GLU A 126 7.60 28.08 2.82
C GLU A 126 6.91 26.82 2.30
N LYS A 127 5.59 26.73 2.40
CA LYS A 127 4.82 25.60 1.90
C LYS A 127 4.90 25.51 0.39
N LYS A 128 5.09 24.32 -0.13
CA LYS A 128 5.05 24.05 -1.57
C LYS A 128 3.61 24.03 -2.10
N TYR A 129 2.67 23.60 -1.26
CA TYR A 129 1.25 23.51 -1.57
C TYR A 129 0.42 24.25 -0.51
N PRO A 130 0.47 25.62 -0.52
CA PRO A 130 -0.20 26.41 0.52
C PRO A 130 -1.72 26.43 0.40
N ASP A 131 -2.27 26.10 -0.76
CA ASP A 131 -3.69 26.15 -1.07
C ASP A 131 -4.16 25.01 -1.99
N LEU A 132 -5.47 24.94 -2.21
CA LEU A 132 -6.07 23.90 -3.04
C LEU A 132 -5.66 24.00 -4.51
N GLU A 133 -5.39 25.19 -5.03
CA GLU A 133 -5.01 25.40 -6.43
C GLU A 133 -3.61 24.83 -6.68
N SER A 134 -2.64 25.16 -5.82
CA SER A 134 -1.27 24.63 -5.88
C SER A 134 -1.24 23.11 -5.67
N LEU A 135 -2.12 22.59 -4.80
CA LEU A 135 -2.25 21.15 -4.59
C LEU A 135 -2.76 20.43 -5.84
N LYS A 136 -3.79 20.98 -6.49
CA LYS A 136 -4.31 20.45 -7.77
C LYS A 136 -3.24 20.47 -8.86
N ALA A 137 -2.56 21.60 -9.02
CA ALA A 137 -1.46 21.72 -9.98
C ALA A 137 -0.34 20.68 -9.72
N GLY A 138 -0.05 20.43 -8.45
CA GLY A 138 0.91 19.38 -8.06
C GLY A 138 0.46 17.97 -8.45
N LEU A 139 -0.82 17.65 -8.29
CA LEU A 139 -1.38 16.36 -8.71
C LEU A 139 -1.42 16.22 -10.23
N GLU A 140 -1.78 17.27 -10.97
CA GLU A 140 -1.76 17.28 -12.44
C GLU A 140 -0.33 17.07 -12.98
N GLU A 141 0.67 17.65 -12.32
CA GLU A 141 2.09 17.40 -12.66
C GLU A 141 2.50 15.94 -12.42
N VAL A 142 2.04 15.31 -11.31
CA VAL A 142 2.25 13.88 -11.05
C VAL A 142 1.64 13.04 -12.16
N ASP A 143 0.39 13.31 -12.54
CA ASP A 143 -0.31 12.61 -13.61
C ASP A 143 0.44 12.74 -14.95
N ARG A 144 0.87 13.95 -15.29
CA ARG A 144 1.68 14.21 -16.48
C ARG A 144 2.99 13.42 -16.50
N GLN A 145 3.70 13.37 -15.36
CA GLN A 145 4.96 12.62 -15.26
C GLN A 145 4.74 11.12 -15.43
N ILE A 146 3.67 10.58 -14.86
CA ILE A 146 3.29 9.17 -15.03
C ILE A 146 2.96 8.89 -16.50
N TYR A 147 2.14 9.75 -17.11
CA TYR A 147 1.75 9.63 -18.50
C TYR A 147 2.97 9.63 -19.42
N ASP A 148 3.85 10.62 -19.29
CA ASP A 148 5.06 10.74 -20.10
C ASP A 148 5.97 9.50 -19.93
N ALA A 149 6.15 9.01 -18.69
CA ALA A 149 6.94 7.82 -18.42
C ALA A 149 6.34 6.55 -19.05
N VAL A 150 5.02 6.39 -19.01
CA VAL A 150 4.31 5.25 -19.64
C VAL A 150 4.47 5.28 -21.17
N TYR A 151 4.41 6.46 -21.79
CA TYR A 151 4.61 6.59 -23.24
C TYR A 151 6.02 6.26 -23.69
N THR A 152 7.04 6.50 -22.87
CA THR A 152 8.43 6.13 -23.18
C THR A 152 8.70 4.62 -23.09
N LEU A 153 7.80 3.86 -22.45
CA LEU A 153 7.90 2.40 -22.35
C LEU A 153 7.39 1.65 -23.59
N LYS A 154 6.82 2.35 -24.55
CA LYS A 154 6.37 1.82 -25.84
C LYS A 154 7.48 1.91 -26.86
#